data_21be191cbc4af4173135dd0e39a09962
#
_entry.id   21be191cbc4af4173135dd0e39a09962
#
_cell.length_a   1.000
_cell.length_b   1.000
_cell.length_c   1.000
_cell.angle_alpha   90.00
_cell.angle_beta   90.00
_cell.angle_gamma   90.00
#
_symmetry.space_group_name_H-M   'P 1'
#
loop_
_entity.id
_entity.type
_entity.pdbx_description
1 polymer ?
#
loop_
_entity_poly.entity_id
_entity_poly.type
_entity_poly.pdbx_seq_one_letter_code
_entity_poly.pdbx_strand_id
1 'polypeptide(L)'
;MPVQIKAEDKTPEESIELVELKAEIIESMKKLPARERELIEYKFFKEKKLREIAEEFNISQSRISRIIQSGLDKIKRDLKKQGIL
;
A
#
# COMPACT_ATOMS: atom_id res chain seq x y z
N MET A 1 -21.32 -11.73 -3.67
CA MET A 1 -20.95 -11.18 -4.02
C MET A 1 -21.07 -9.81 -4.35
N PRO A 2 -21.41 -8.97 -3.61
CA PRO A 2 -21.55 -7.55 -3.84
C PRO A 2 -20.30 -6.88 -4.35
N VAL A 3 -19.19 -7.45 -4.01
CA VAL A 3 -17.93 -6.84 -4.40
C VAL A 3 -17.75 -6.81 -5.90
N GLN A 4 -18.16 -7.86 -6.55
CA GLN A 4 -18.00 -7.91 -7.97
C GLN A 4 -18.87 -6.90 -8.64
N ILE A 5 -20.04 -6.69 -8.11
CA ILE A 5 -20.95 -5.73 -8.70
C ILE A 5 -20.32 -4.35 -8.72
N LYS A 6 -19.63 -4.00 -7.66
CA LYS A 6 -19.00 -2.70 -7.62
C LYS A 6 -17.92 -2.56 -8.66
N ALA A 7 -17.16 -3.60 -8.86
CA ALA A 7 -16.12 -3.54 -9.86
C ALA A 7 -16.70 -3.30 -11.24
N GLU A 8 -17.86 -3.88 -11.51
CA GLU A 8 -18.46 -3.72 -12.81
C GLU A 8 -19.02 -2.33 -13.03
N ASP A 9 -19.31 -1.62 -11.95
CA ASP A 9 -19.87 -0.30 -12.08
C ASP A 9 -18.82 0.75 -12.43
N LYS A 10 -17.57 0.41 -12.39
CA LYS A 10 -16.52 1.39 -12.66
C LYS A 10 -16.40 1.65 -14.15
N THR A 11 -16.16 2.90 -14.49
CA THR A 11 -15.94 3.24 -15.89
C THR A 11 -14.56 2.79 -16.31
N PRO A 12 -14.34 2.56 -17.61
CA PRO A 12 -13.02 2.19 -18.08
C PRO A 12 -11.96 3.22 -17.75
N GLU A 13 -12.31 4.50 -17.79
CA GLU A 13 -11.37 5.54 -17.47
C GLU A 13 -10.90 5.47 -16.03
N GLU A 14 -11.82 5.24 -15.11
CA GLU A 14 -11.48 5.11 -13.71
C GLU A 14 -10.59 3.92 -13.49
N SER A 15 -10.86 2.82 -14.17
CA SER A 15 -10.05 1.63 -14.03
C SER A 15 -8.63 1.87 -14.49
N ILE A 16 -8.45 2.58 -15.59
CA ILE A 16 -7.13 2.87 -16.11
C ILE A 16 -6.37 3.77 -15.14
N GLU A 17 -7.03 4.79 -14.61
CA GLU A 17 -6.39 5.70 -13.66
C GLU A 17 -5.96 4.95 -12.39
N LEU A 18 -6.79 4.04 -11.91
CA LEU A 18 -6.45 3.28 -10.72
C LEU A 18 -5.24 2.39 -10.96
N VAL A 19 -5.18 1.78 -12.13
CA VAL A 19 -4.04 0.91 -12.48
C VAL A 19 -2.76 1.75 -12.55
N GLU A 20 -2.84 2.92 -13.15
CA GLU A 20 -1.68 3.79 -13.26
C GLU A 20 -1.21 4.27 -11.89
N LEU A 21 -2.15 4.63 -11.02
CA LEU A 21 -1.78 5.08 -9.68
C LEU A 21 -1.16 3.93 -8.90
N LYS A 22 -1.69 2.73 -9.06
CA LYS A 22 -1.15 1.57 -8.37
C LYS A 22 0.28 1.31 -8.82
N ALA A 23 0.54 1.45 -10.11
CA ALA A 23 1.89 1.25 -10.63
C ALA A 23 2.85 2.29 -10.05
N GLU A 24 2.42 3.54 -9.93
CA GLU A 24 3.25 4.59 -9.36
C GLU A 24 3.55 4.32 -7.89
N ILE A 25 2.57 3.82 -7.17
CA ILE A 25 2.76 3.47 -5.77
C ILE A 25 3.79 2.35 -5.64
N ILE A 26 3.69 1.34 -6.50
CA ILE A 26 4.63 0.23 -6.47
C ILE A 26 6.05 0.72 -6.77
N GLU A 27 6.19 1.61 -7.75
CA GLU A 27 7.49 2.15 -8.06
C GLU A 27 8.06 2.95 -6.90
N SER A 28 7.20 3.72 -6.23
CA SER A 28 7.62 4.48 -5.06
C SER A 28 8.04 3.55 -3.94
N MET A 29 7.34 2.43 -3.78
CA MET A 29 7.68 1.46 -2.74
C MET A 29 9.07 0.89 -2.92
N LYS A 30 9.53 0.78 -4.16
CA LYS A 30 10.87 0.24 -4.41
C LYS A 30 11.96 1.12 -3.82
N LYS A 31 11.66 2.37 -3.55
CA LYS A 31 12.63 3.31 -2.97
C LYS A 31 12.66 3.23 -1.45
N LEU A 32 11.74 2.50 -0.85
CA LEU A 32 11.67 2.41 0.60
C LEU A 32 12.68 1.42 1.16
N PRO A 33 13.07 1.60 2.42
CA PRO A 33 13.87 0.57 3.10
C PRO A 33 13.12 -0.76 3.06
N ALA A 34 13.86 -1.85 3.04
CA ALA A 34 13.27 -3.18 2.89
C ALA A 34 12.19 -3.46 3.92
N ARG A 35 12.42 -3.09 5.18
CA ARG A 35 11.47 -3.38 6.24
C ARG A 35 10.15 -2.66 6.00
N GLU A 36 10.18 -1.40 5.63
CA GLU A 36 8.97 -0.64 5.39
C GLU A 36 8.22 -1.21 4.19
N ARG A 37 8.94 -1.55 3.15
CA ARG A 37 8.31 -2.10 1.95
C ARG A 37 7.66 -3.45 2.26
N GLU A 38 8.34 -4.32 2.98
CA GLU A 38 7.79 -5.64 3.31
C GLU A 38 6.52 -5.53 4.13
N LEU A 39 6.52 -4.65 5.11
CA LEU A 39 5.35 -4.53 5.98
C LEU A 39 4.16 -3.95 5.25
N ILE A 40 4.41 -3.00 4.35
CA ILE A 40 3.33 -2.45 3.53
C ILE A 40 2.77 -3.52 2.61
N GLU A 41 3.63 -4.34 2.01
CA GLU A 41 3.17 -5.42 1.15
C GLU A 41 2.33 -6.43 1.92
N TYR A 42 2.74 -6.78 3.13
CA TYR A 42 1.99 -7.71 3.94
C TYR A 42 0.63 -7.15 4.30
N LYS A 43 0.57 -5.87 4.64
CA LYS A 43 -0.66 -5.26 5.08
C LYS A 43 -1.66 -5.05 3.94
N PHE A 44 -1.18 -4.51 2.83
CA PHE A 44 -2.07 -4.09 1.76
C PHE A 44 -2.15 -5.04 0.57
N PHE A 45 -1.09 -5.70 0.24
CA PHE A 45 -1.11 -6.61 -0.91
C PHE A 45 -1.47 -8.03 -0.50
N LYS A 46 -0.96 -8.50 0.61
CA LYS A 46 -1.29 -9.83 1.11
C LYS A 46 -2.45 -9.81 2.08
N GLU A 47 -2.92 -8.61 2.41
CA GLU A 47 -4.07 -8.41 3.27
C GLU A 47 -3.97 -9.14 4.60
N LYS A 48 -2.78 -9.18 5.16
CA LYS A 48 -2.57 -9.78 6.48
C LYS A 48 -3.03 -8.82 7.56
N LYS A 49 -3.49 -9.40 8.67
CA LYS A 49 -3.88 -8.58 9.81
C LYS A 49 -2.65 -8.12 10.56
N LEU A 50 -2.77 -6.97 11.21
CA LEU A 50 -1.66 -6.40 11.94
C LEU A 50 -1.08 -7.40 12.96
N ARG A 51 -1.96 -8.13 13.62
CA ARG A 51 -1.52 -9.13 14.60
C ARG A 51 -0.69 -10.23 13.95
N GLU A 52 -1.12 -10.68 12.78
CA GLU A 52 -0.41 -11.72 12.05
C GLU A 52 0.98 -11.25 11.64
N ILE A 53 1.05 -10.01 11.17
CA ILE A 53 2.33 -9.43 10.75
C ILE A 53 3.26 -9.31 11.96
N ALA A 54 2.71 -8.85 13.08
CA ALA A 54 3.49 -8.68 14.30
C ALA A 54 4.08 -10.01 14.76
N GLU A 55 3.30 -11.07 14.68
CA GLU A 55 3.76 -12.38 15.09
C GLU A 55 4.84 -12.90 14.14
N GLU A 56 4.63 -12.72 12.86
CA GLU A 56 5.58 -13.23 11.88
C GLU A 56 6.92 -12.52 11.95
N PHE A 57 6.91 -11.21 12.18
CA PHE A 57 8.13 -10.43 12.24
C PHE A 57 8.67 -10.27 13.65
N ASN A 58 7.92 -10.79 14.64
CA ASN A 58 8.33 -10.68 16.03
C ASN A 58 8.53 -9.23 16.46
N ILE A 59 7.61 -8.40 16.09
CA ILE A 59 7.61 -6.97 16.40
C ILE A 59 6.22 -6.61 16.93
N SER A 60 6.12 -5.67 17.86
CA SER A 60 4.83 -5.32 18.43
C SER A 60 3.93 -4.70 17.36
N GLN A 61 2.63 -4.81 17.56
CA GLN A 61 1.66 -4.25 16.61
C GLN A 61 1.81 -2.74 16.48
N SER A 62 2.04 -2.05 17.59
CA SER A 62 2.17 -0.60 17.52
C SER A 62 3.41 -0.21 16.74
N ARG A 63 4.49 -0.96 16.87
CA ARG A 63 5.71 -0.67 16.11
C ARG A 63 5.49 -0.95 14.63
N ILE A 64 4.79 -2.06 14.31
CA ILE A 64 4.46 -2.37 12.92
C ILE A 64 3.66 -1.22 12.32
N SER A 65 2.66 -0.73 13.06
CA SER A 65 1.83 0.35 12.58
C SER A 65 2.64 1.61 12.29
N ARG A 66 3.59 1.94 13.16
CA ARG A 66 4.44 3.11 12.96
C ARG A 66 5.33 2.97 11.74
N ILE A 67 5.89 1.78 11.54
CA ILE A 67 6.75 1.54 10.40
C ILE A 67 5.96 1.67 9.11
N ILE A 68 4.76 1.09 9.07
CA ILE A 68 3.89 1.19 7.90
C ILE A 68 3.54 2.65 7.65
N GLN A 69 3.19 3.39 8.69
CA GLN A 69 2.83 4.79 8.52
C GLN A 69 4.00 5.60 7.97
N SER A 70 5.19 5.32 8.46
CA SER A 70 6.39 5.99 7.96
C SER A 70 6.58 5.73 6.48
N GLY A 71 6.40 4.48 6.06
CA GLY A 71 6.53 4.14 4.65
C GLY A 71 5.47 4.81 3.79
N LEU A 72 4.23 4.84 4.27
CA LEU A 72 3.16 5.49 3.54
C LEU A 72 3.42 6.99 3.39
N ASP A 73 3.95 7.62 4.43
CA ASP A 73 4.26 9.04 4.37
C ASP A 73 5.34 9.31 3.32
N LYS A 74 6.33 8.44 3.22
CA LYS A 74 7.37 8.59 2.23
C LYS A 74 6.82 8.42 0.81
N ILE A 75 5.92 7.47 0.62
CA ILE A 75 5.28 7.27 -0.68
C ILE A 75 4.49 8.51 -1.05
N LYS A 76 3.73 9.04 -0.10
CA LYS A 76 2.91 10.22 -0.34
C LYS A 76 3.77 11.41 -0.76
N ARG A 77 4.88 11.63 -0.07
CA ARG A 77 5.78 12.71 -0.42
C ARG A 77 6.38 12.53 -1.80
N ASP A 78 6.76 11.30 -2.12
CA ASP A 78 7.36 11.01 -3.42
C ASP A 78 6.37 11.29 -4.54
N LEU A 79 5.12 10.84 -4.38
CA LEU A 79 4.11 11.07 -5.39
C LEU A 79 3.77 12.54 -5.53
N LYS A 80 3.76 13.29 -4.44
CA LYS A 80 3.54 14.73 -4.52
C LYS A 80 4.68 15.41 -5.26
N LYS A 81 5.90 14.97 -5.01
CA LYS A 81 7.05 15.55 -5.64
C LYS A 81 7.00 15.32 -7.15
N GLN A 82 6.46 14.20 -7.57
CA GLN A 82 6.35 13.89 -8.98
C GLN A 82 5.11 14.51 -9.62
N GLY A 83 4.29 15.19 -8.85
CA GLY A 83 3.09 15.80 -9.38
C GLY A 83 1.92 14.84 -9.55
N ILE A 84 2.00 13.65 -8.99
CA ILE A 84 0.94 12.66 -9.11
C ILE A 84 -0.18 12.91 -8.11
N LEU A 85 0.15 13.40 -6.94
CA LEU A 85 -0.85 13.74 -5.91
C LEU A 85 -1.00 15.24 -5.73
#